data_d642ac15eba1d15996a304e83b98fdd2
#
_entry.id   d642ac15eba1d15996a304e83b98fdd2
#
_cell.length_a   1.000
_cell.length_b   1.000
_cell.length_c   1.000
_cell.angle_alpha   90.00
_cell.angle_beta   90.00
_cell.angle_gamma   90.00
#
_symmetry.space_group_name_H-M   'P 1'
#
loop_
_entity.id
_entity.type
_entity.pdbx_description
1 polymer ?
#
loop_
_entity_poly.entity_id
_entity_poly.type
_entity_poly.pdbx_seq_one_letter_code
_entity_poly.pdbx_strand_id
1 'polypeptide(L)'
;MDMKKSFVISRTDHTVLKQTASRADVEQATLIAARFKAASVCVPPCYVEDAVRAAIIAGQIRVCGVAGFPNGYVSTDAKIFEIAGMLEDGAEEIDVVLNIGALKAGETEYVKTELEALRALTEGYILKVIAETCFLTREEKLLALKLIGDCGADFIKTSTGFGGGGATEEDVSLFKRYLPDGLKIKASGGIKTFEQAAKFLLLGCDRIGASGLLGNDFIEEEIKI
;
A
#
# COMPACT_ATOMS: atom_id res chain seq x y z
N MET A 1 -3.35 13.02 22.89
CA MET A 1 -2.03 12.37 22.81
C MET A 1 -1.30 13.06 21.67
N ASP A 2 -0.12 13.63 21.94
CA ASP A 2 0.60 14.38 20.90
C ASP A 2 1.48 13.42 20.11
N MET A 3 1.44 13.51 18.79
CA MET A 3 2.23 12.67 17.87
C MET A 3 3.06 13.59 16.96
N LYS A 4 4.35 13.28 16.78
CA LYS A 4 5.20 14.06 15.86
C LYS A 4 4.87 13.74 14.41
N LYS A 5 4.88 14.73 13.53
CA LYS A 5 4.70 14.54 12.07
C LYS A 5 5.76 13.59 11.51
N SER A 6 7.01 13.66 11.98
CA SER A 6 8.08 12.74 11.58
C SER A 6 7.78 11.28 11.89
N PHE A 7 7.08 10.98 13.00
CA PHE A 7 6.62 9.63 13.29
C PHE A 7 5.59 9.15 12.28
N VAL A 8 4.61 10.00 11.93
CA VAL A 8 3.62 9.67 10.87
C VAL A 8 4.32 9.42 9.54
N ILE A 9 5.27 10.27 9.16
CA ILE A 9 6.04 10.14 7.91
C ILE A 9 6.81 8.82 7.87
N SER A 10 7.46 8.43 8.97
CA SER A 10 8.21 7.16 9.04
C SER A 10 7.31 5.91 8.87
N ARG A 11 6.00 6.09 8.90
CA ARG A 11 4.97 5.07 8.67
C ARG A 11 4.17 5.33 7.39
N THR A 12 4.62 6.26 6.54
CA THR A 12 3.90 6.64 5.31
C THR A 12 4.63 6.13 4.07
N ASP A 13 3.89 5.46 3.18
CA ASP A 13 4.28 5.27 1.79
C ASP A 13 3.88 6.54 1.03
N HIS A 14 4.87 7.36 0.67
CA HIS A 14 4.65 8.57 -0.13
C HIS A 14 4.28 8.16 -1.55
N THR A 15 3.05 8.48 -1.98
CA THR A 15 2.41 7.83 -3.12
C THR A 15 2.27 8.76 -4.33
N VAL A 16 2.72 8.30 -5.50
CA VAL A 16 2.57 8.97 -6.80
C VAL A 16 1.98 7.99 -7.81
N LEU A 17 0.64 7.91 -7.90
CA LEU A 17 -0.07 6.93 -8.75
C LEU A 17 -1.10 7.60 -9.69
N LYS A 18 -1.08 8.92 -9.85
CA LYS A 18 -1.95 9.59 -10.82
C LYS A 18 -1.64 9.09 -12.24
N GLN A 19 -2.69 8.87 -13.06
CA GLN A 19 -2.50 8.45 -14.46
C GLN A 19 -1.67 9.44 -15.29
N THR A 20 -1.55 10.68 -14.82
CA THR A 20 -0.75 11.75 -15.44
C THR A 20 0.63 11.90 -14.82
N ALA A 21 1.02 11.02 -13.88
CA ALA A 21 2.35 11.09 -13.27
C ALA A 21 3.44 10.88 -14.31
N SER A 22 4.40 11.76 -14.33
CA SER A 22 5.59 11.68 -15.19
C SER A 22 6.77 11.07 -14.42
N ARG A 23 7.83 10.72 -15.15
CA ARG A 23 9.12 10.32 -14.58
C ARG A 23 9.63 11.38 -13.59
N ALA A 24 9.57 12.65 -13.96
CA ALA A 24 10.02 13.76 -13.12
C ALA A 24 9.23 13.85 -11.80
N ASP A 25 7.92 13.58 -11.83
CA ASP A 25 7.10 13.55 -10.62
C ASP A 25 7.52 12.41 -9.68
N VAL A 26 7.86 11.24 -10.25
CA VAL A 26 8.32 10.08 -9.48
C VAL A 26 9.69 10.32 -8.87
N GLU A 27 10.64 10.85 -9.65
CA GLU A 27 11.98 11.21 -9.16
C GLU A 27 11.87 12.23 -8.02
N GLN A 28 11.11 13.30 -8.21
CA GLN A 28 10.90 14.34 -7.19
C GLN A 28 10.26 13.77 -5.91
N ALA A 29 9.23 12.95 -6.03
CA ALA A 29 8.59 12.32 -4.89
C ALA A 29 9.54 11.37 -4.13
N THR A 30 10.39 10.65 -4.85
CA THR A 30 11.41 9.78 -4.25
C THR A 30 12.42 10.58 -3.44
N LEU A 31 12.91 11.70 -3.98
CA LEU A 31 13.83 12.61 -3.25
C LEU A 31 13.18 13.18 -1.99
N ILE A 32 11.91 13.59 -2.08
CA ILE A 32 11.14 14.10 -0.93
C ILE A 32 10.95 12.99 0.12
N ALA A 33 10.53 11.80 -0.29
CA ALA A 33 10.34 10.66 0.61
C ALA A 33 11.62 10.29 1.37
N ALA A 34 12.75 10.24 0.67
CA ALA A 34 14.04 9.97 1.27
C ALA A 34 14.47 11.08 2.24
N ARG A 35 14.37 12.36 1.82
CA ARG A 35 14.71 13.52 2.66
C ARG A 35 14.00 13.50 4.01
N PHE A 36 12.72 13.15 4.02
CA PHE A 36 11.90 13.14 5.24
C PHE A 36 11.79 11.76 5.89
N LYS A 37 12.53 10.77 5.40
CA LYS A 37 12.58 9.40 5.95
C LYS A 37 11.20 8.74 6.00
N ALA A 38 10.45 8.84 4.90
CA ALA A 38 9.22 8.08 4.73
C ALA A 38 9.49 6.57 4.78
N ALA A 39 8.45 5.77 4.96
CA ALA A 39 8.61 4.32 4.98
C ALA A 39 8.98 3.76 3.60
N SER A 40 8.34 4.28 2.56
CA SER A 40 8.64 3.99 1.15
C SER A 40 8.14 5.10 0.23
N VAL A 41 8.52 5.05 -1.05
CA VAL A 41 7.84 5.73 -2.15
C VAL A 41 7.04 4.70 -2.94
N CYS A 42 5.76 4.98 -3.26
CA CYS A 42 4.89 4.07 -3.99
C CYS A 42 4.58 4.65 -5.38
N VAL A 43 4.95 3.91 -6.43
CA VAL A 43 5.03 4.41 -7.81
C VAL A 43 4.37 3.45 -8.82
N PRO A 44 4.03 3.92 -10.04
CA PRO A 44 3.57 3.06 -11.12
C PRO A 44 4.65 2.06 -11.55
N PRO A 45 4.28 0.87 -12.07
CA PRO A 45 5.23 -0.17 -12.48
C PRO A 45 6.31 0.33 -13.44
N CYS A 46 5.90 1.13 -14.44
CA CYS A 46 6.79 1.63 -15.50
C CYS A 46 7.86 2.64 -15.02
N TYR A 47 7.84 3.07 -13.78
CA TYR A 47 8.78 4.03 -13.19
C TYR A 47 9.51 3.47 -11.96
N VAL A 48 9.44 2.18 -11.71
CA VAL A 48 10.15 1.56 -10.57
C VAL A 48 11.65 1.74 -10.70
N GLU A 49 12.23 1.46 -11.87
CA GLU A 49 13.66 1.64 -12.12
C GLU A 49 14.12 3.11 -11.91
N ASP A 50 13.29 4.08 -12.35
CA ASP A 50 13.59 5.51 -12.16
C ASP A 50 13.55 5.90 -10.67
N ALA A 51 12.57 5.39 -9.93
CA ALA A 51 12.46 5.58 -8.49
C ALA A 51 13.65 4.95 -7.74
N VAL A 52 14.07 3.75 -8.12
CA VAL A 52 15.23 3.07 -7.53
C VAL A 52 16.52 3.88 -7.76
N ARG A 53 16.75 4.37 -9.00
CA ARG A 53 17.89 5.25 -9.28
C ARG A 53 17.87 6.51 -8.40
N ALA A 54 16.72 7.16 -8.30
CA ALA A 54 16.57 8.34 -7.45
C ALA A 54 16.77 8.02 -5.96
N ALA A 55 16.29 6.86 -5.50
CA ALA A 55 16.45 6.40 -4.13
C ALA A 55 17.93 6.18 -3.74
N ILE A 56 18.73 5.60 -4.64
CA ILE A 56 20.17 5.41 -4.44
C ILE A 56 20.86 6.78 -4.27
N ILE A 57 20.54 7.76 -5.12
CA ILE A 57 21.12 9.11 -5.08
C ILE A 57 20.72 9.83 -3.78
N ALA A 58 19.49 9.63 -3.32
CA ALA A 58 18.93 10.32 -2.15
C ALA A 58 19.38 9.77 -0.78
N GLY A 59 20.12 8.66 -0.73
CA GLY A 59 20.57 8.03 0.51
C GLY A 59 19.68 6.92 1.02
N GLN A 60 19.02 6.23 0.11
CA GLN A 60 18.16 5.04 0.27
C GLN A 60 16.78 5.29 0.89
N ILE A 61 15.76 4.97 0.12
CA ILE A 61 14.35 4.84 0.51
C ILE A 61 13.81 3.59 -0.19
N ARG A 62 12.97 2.81 0.46
CA ARG A 62 12.33 1.66 -0.19
C ARG A 62 11.42 2.10 -1.31
N VAL A 63 11.47 1.36 -2.41
CA VAL A 63 10.59 1.57 -3.56
C VAL A 63 9.51 0.49 -3.53
N CYS A 64 8.26 0.92 -3.59
CA CYS A 64 7.07 0.09 -3.68
C CYS A 64 6.46 0.25 -5.07
N GLY A 65 6.26 -0.86 -5.79
CA GLY A 65 5.48 -0.87 -7.02
C GLY A 65 4.06 -1.38 -6.80
N VAL A 66 3.16 -1.15 -7.76
CA VAL A 66 1.77 -1.63 -7.70
C VAL A 66 1.50 -2.63 -8.82
N ALA A 67 0.75 -3.72 -8.55
CA ALA A 67 0.41 -4.74 -9.52
C ALA A 67 -1.10 -5.00 -9.61
N GLY A 68 -1.59 -5.32 -10.81
CA GLY A 68 -3.03 -5.47 -11.08
C GLY A 68 -3.83 -4.20 -10.78
N PHE A 69 -3.17 -3.07 -10.77
CA PHE A 69 -3.69 -1.81 -10.23
C PHE A 69 -4.37 -0.95 -11.33
N PRO A 70 -5.54 -0.29 -11.02
CA PRO A 70 -6.21 -0.31 -9.70
C PRO A 70 -7.32 -1.36 -9.56
N ASN A 71 -7.65 -2.14 -10.59
CA ASN A 71 -8.90 -2.89 -10.66
C ASN A 71 -8.84 -4.33 -10.14
N GLY A 72 -7.67 -4.95 -10.07
CA GLY A 72 -7.46 -6.30 -9.55
C GLY A 72 -7.87 -7.46 -10.45
N TYR A 73 -8.58 -7.23 -11.56
CA TYR A 73 -9.19 -8.25 -12.40
C TYR A 73 -8.31 -8.76 -13.58
N VAL A 74 -7.05 -8.35 -13.64
CA VAL A 74 -6.12 -8.96 -14.60
C VAL A 74 -5.82 -10.40 -14.18
N SER A 75 -5.41 -11.25 -15.13
CA SER A 75 -5.07 -12.64 -14.83
C SER A 75 -3.93 -12.75 -13.83
N THR A 76 -3.86 -13.86 -13.11
CA THR A 76 -2.75 -14.16 -12.19
C THR A 76 -1.40 -14.05 -12.89
N ASP A 77 -1.27 -14.60 -14.12
CA ASP A 77 -0.04 -14.53 -14.92
C ASP A 77 0.38 -13.09 -15.23
N ALA A 78 -0.59 -12.20 -15.50
CA ALA A 78 -0.29 -10.79 -15.73
C ALA A 78 0.23 -10.11 -14.46
N LYS A 79 -0.36 -10.39 -13.28
CA LYS A 79 0.15 -9.90 -11.99
C LYS A 79 1.56 -10.43 -11.71
N ILE A 80 1.81 -11.72 -11.96
CA ILE A 80 3.13 -12.35 -11.82
C ILE A 80 4.16 -11.64 -12.71
N PHE A 81 3.81 -11.39 -13.96
CA PHE A 81 4.70 -10.71 -14.90
C PHE A 81 5.03 -9.27 -14.47
N GLU A 82 4.01 -8.50 -14.05
CA GLU A 82 4.20 -7.15 -13.52
C GLU A 82 5.12 -7.14 -12.29
N ILE A 83 4.88 -8.05 -11.33
CA ILE A 83 5.66 -8.14 -10.10
C ILE A 83 7.10 -8.55 -10.40
N ALA A 84 7.31 -9.58 -11.24
CA ALA A 84 8.66 -10.03 -11.61
C ALA A 84 9.49 -8.89 -12.20
N GLY A 85 8.94 -8.14 -13.17
CA GLY A 85 9.62 -6.98 -13.74
C GLY A 85 9.96 -5.90 -12.71
N MET A 86 9.03 -5.58 -11.80
CA MET A 86 9.30 -4.60 -10.76
C MET A 86 10.38 -5.04 -9.76
N LEU A 87 10.43 -6.35 -9.43
CA LEU A 87 11.49 -6.90 -8.56
C LEU A 87 12.85 -6.88 -9.26
N GLU A 88 12.90 -7.18 -10.57
CA GLU A 88 14.11 -7.05 -11.41
C GLU A 88 14.58 -5.59 -11.47
N ASP A 89 13.65 -4.63 -11.53
CA ASP A 89 13.93 -3.20 -11.51
C ASP A 89 14.36 -2.68 -10.12
N GLY A 90 14.29 -3.52 -9.09
CA GLY A 90 14.78 -3.23 -7.75
C GLY A 90 13.72 -2.76 -6.74
N ALA A 91 12.42 -3.01 -6.98
CA ALA A 91 11.39 -2.80 -5.96
C ALA A 91 11.64 -3.70 -4.74
N GLU A 92 11.45 -3.15 -3.55
CA GLU A 92 11.54 -3.88 -2.28
C GLU A 92 10.17 -4.19 -1.66
N GLU A 93 9.13 -3.51 -2.13
CA GLU A 93 7.75 -3.67 -1.66
C GLU A 93 6.79 -3.73 -2.87
N ILE A 94 5.77 -4.56 -2.78
CA ILE A 94 4.73 -4.70 -3.81
C ILE A 94 3.35 -4.53 -3.18
N ASP A 95 2.54 -3.63 -3.75
CA ASP A 95 1.11 -3.49 -3.43
C ASP A 95 0.29 -4.13 -4.56
N VAL A 96 -0.33 -5.28 -4.35
CA VAL A 96 -1.14 -5.96 -5.37
C VAL A 96 -2.63 -5.84 -5.07
N VAL A 97 -3.45 -5.60 -6.10
CA VAL A 97 -4.90 -5.54 -5.92
C VAL A 97 -5.52 -6.95 -5.98
N LEU A 98 -6.32 -7.28 -4.96
CA LEU A 98 -7.09 -8.52 -4.89
C LEU A 98 -8.04 -8.64 -6.11
N ASN A 99 -8.30 -9.85 -6.59
CA ASN A 99 -9.38 -10.05 -7.56
C ASN A 99 -10.72 -9.96 -6.84
N ILE A 100 -11.26 -8.73 -6.80
CA ILE A 100 -12.49 -8.39 -6.07
C ILE A 100 -13.69 -9.12 -6.67
N GLY A 101 -13.74 -9.25 -8.01
CA GLY A 101 -14.80 -9.93 -8.70
C GLY A 101 -14.89 -11.42 -8.32
N ALA A 102 -13.76 -12.11 -8.32
CA ALA A 102 -13.66 -13.50 -7.91
C ALA A 102 -14.03 -13.69 -6.43
N LEU A 103 -13.55 -12.80 -5.55
CA LEU A 103 -13.93 -12.84 -4.13
C LEU A 103 -15.44 -12.72 -3.94
N LYS A 104 -16.09 -11.76 -4.63
CA LYS A 104 -17.55 -11.55 -4.58
C LYS A 104 -18.35 -12.68 -5.20
N ALA A 105 -17.81 -13.37 -6.20
CA ALA A 105 -18.41 -14.55 -6.80
C ALA A 105 -18.26 -15.81 -5.92
N GLY A 106 -17.53 -15.72 -4.80
CA GLY A 106 -17.26 -16.86 -3.93
C GLY A 106 -16.22 -17.83 -4.47
N GLU A 107 -15.42 -17.42 -5.46
CA GLU A 107 -14.34 -18.21 -6.08
C GLU A 107 -13.10 -18.24 -5.15
N THR A 108 -13.30 -18.70 -3.92
CA THR A 108 -12.32 -18.64 -2.82
C THR A 108 -11.02 -19.37 -3.15
N GLU A 109 -11.12 -20.54 -3.80
CA GLU A 109 -9.91 -21.31 -4.18
C GLU A 109 -9.10 -20.62 -5.26
N TYR A 110 -9.74 -19.94 -6.22
CA TYR A 110 -9.04 -19.13 -7.21
C TYR A 110 -8.27 -17.99 -6.53
N VAL A 111 -8.94 -17.21 -5.66
CA VAL A 111 -8.32 -16.11 -4.94
C VAL A 111 -7.16 -16.59 -4.07
N LYS A 112 -7.34 -17.71 -3.37
CA LYS A 112 -6.29 -18.32 -2.54
C LYS A 112 -5.06 -18.71 -3.38
N THR A 113 -5.28 -19.45 -4.48
CA THR A 113 -4.20 -19.88 -5.38
C THR A 113 -3.44 -18.70 -5.99
N GLU A 114 -4.18 -17.63 -6.39
CA GLU A 114 -3.55 -16.40 -6.85
C GLU A 114 -2.64 -15.81 -5.76
N LEU A 115 -3.14 -15.62 -4.54
CA LEU A 115 -2.38 -15.02 -3.45
C LEU A 115 -1.14 -15.86 -3.06
N GLU A 116 -1.27 -17.19 -3.03
CA GLU A 116 -0.14 -18.11 -2.77
C GLU A 116 0.95 -18.00 -3.85
N ALA A 117 0.55 -17.92 -5.12
CA ALA A 117 1.50 -17.74 -6.22
C ALA A 117 2.23 -16.38 -6.14
N LEU A 118 1.50 -15.32 -5.81
CA LEU A 118 2.07 -13.98 -5.64
C LEU A 118 3.01 -13.91 -4.42
N ARG A 119 2.66 -14.59 -3.30
CA ARG A 119 3.53 -14.65 -2.12
C ARG A 119 4.82 -15.44 -2.42
N ALA A 120 4.72 -16.56 -3.11
CA ALA A 120 5.90 -17.36 -3.50
C ALA A 120 6.89 -16.53 -4.34
N LEU A 121 6.38 -15.73 -5.29
CA LEU A 121 7.19 -14.84 -6.13
C LEU A 121 7.85 -13.70 -5.32
N THR A 122 7.17 -13.21 -4.28
CA THR A 122 7.63 -12.09 -3.46
C THR A 122 8.33 -12.53 -2.17
N GLU A 123 8.79 -13.78 -2.07
CA GLU A 123 9.52 -14.26 -0.88
C GLU A 123 10.77 -13.40 -0.63
N GLY A 124 10.92 -12.93 0.62
CA GLY A 124 11.98 -11.99 1.00
C GLY A 124 11.66 -10.51 0.76
N TYR A 125 10.56 -10.20 0.07
CA TYR A 125 10.06 -8.85 -0.17
C TYR A 125 8.78 -8.57 0.61
N ILE A 126 8.43 -7.30 0.78
CA ILE A 126 7.18 -6.91 1.45
C ILE A 126 6.02 -6.99 0.46
N LEU A 127 5.07 -7.89 0.73
CA LEU A 127 3.83 -8.02 -0.03
C LEU A 127 2.67 -7.38 0.72
N LYS A 128 1.97 -6.44 0.07
CA LYS A 128 0.76 -5.82 0.60
C LYS A 128 -0.39 -6.08 -0.37
N VAL A 129 -1.48 -6.65 0.14
CA VAL A 129 -2.66 -6.97 -0.67
C VAL A 129 -3.76 -5.95 -0.43
N ILE A 130 -4.23 -5.30 -1.50
CA ILE A 130 -5.28 -4.29 -1.48
C ILE A 130 -6.63 -4.97 -1.57
N ALA A 131 -7.42 -4.88 -0.51
CA ALA A 131 -8.75 -5.48 -0.44
C ALA A 131 -9.83 -4.64 -1.15
N GLU A 132 -9.60 -3.33 -1.35
CA GLU A 132 -10.56 -2.33 -1.88
C GLU A 132 -11.89 -2.38 -1.13
N THR A 133 -11.83 -2.08 0.15
CA THR A 133 -12.90 -2.29 1.14
C THR A 133 -14.23 -1.62 0.79
N CYS A 134 -14.22 -0.55 -0.02
CA CYS A 134 -15.44 0.14 -0.42
C CYS A 134 -16.39 -0.72 -1.31
N PHE A 135 -15.90 -1.79 -1.91
CA PHE A 135 -16.71 -2.72 -2.70
C PHE A 135 -17.17 -3.95 -1.93
N LEU A 136 -16.70 -4.14 -0.68
CA LEU A 136 -16.89 -5.36 0.10
C LEU A 136 -17.91 -5.20 1.21
N THR A 137 -18.76 -6.22 1.40
CA THR A 137 -19.56 -6.35 2.62
C THR A 137 -18.66 -6.67 3.82
N ARG A 138 -19.22 -6.63 5.02
CA ARG A 138 -18.49 -7.00 6.23
C ARG A 138 -17.93 -8.43 6.16
N GLU A 139 -18.74 -9.37 5.69
CA GLU A 139 -18.38 -10.79 5.55
C GLU A 139 -17.27 -10.98 4.52
N GLU A 140 -17.36 -10.28 3.38
CA GLU A 140 -16.33 -10.29 2.34
C GLU A 140 -15.01 -9.66 2.82
N LYS A 141 -15.05 -8.60 3.65
CA LYS A 141 -13.86 -8.01 4.29
C LYS A 141 -13.16 -9.01 5.21
N LEU A 142 -13.93 -9.77 6.01
CA LEU A 142 -13.38 -10.79 6.88
C LEU A 142 -12.81 -11.99 6.09
N LEU A 143 -13.47 -12.37 5.00
CA LEU A 143 -12.94 -13.40 4.11
C LEU A 143 -11.64 -12.95 3.44
N ALA A 144 -11.58 -11.73 2.92
CA ALA A 144 -10.36 -11.16 2.37
C ALA A 144 -9.24 -11.11 3.41
N LEU A 145 -9.53 -10.62 4.63
CA LEU A 145 -8.56 -10.58 5.73
C LEU A 145 -7.98 -11.97 6.03
N LYS A 146 -8.86 -12.99 6.08
CA LYS A 146 -8.43 -14.37 6.31
C LYS A 146 -7.54 -14.89 5.18
N LEU A 147 -7.95 -14.78 3.92
CA LEU A 147 -7.20 -15.28 2.76
C LEU A 147 -5.83 -14.59 2.63
N ILE A 148 -5.77 -13.29 2.88
CA ILE A 148 -4.54 -12.49 2.85
C ILE A 148 -3.61 -12.90 3.99
N GLY A 149 -4.14 -13.17 5.18
CA GLY A 149 -3.33 -13.68 6.29
C GLY A 149 -2.83 -15.11 6.04
N ASP A 150 -3.70 -15.99 5.55
CA ASP A 150 -3.37 -17.39 5.27
C ASP A 150 -2.26 -17.54 4.21
N CYS A 151 -2.19 -16.64 3.22
CA CYS A 151 -1.12 -16.69 2.22
C CYS A 151 0.24 -16.16 2.74
N GLY A 152 0.28 -15.58 3.93
CA GLY A 152 1.50 -15.02 4.52
C GLY A 152 1.92 -13.66 3.96
N ALA A 153 0.98 -12.85 3.45
CA ALA A 153 1.24 -11.47 3.09
C ALA A 153 1.66 -10.64 4.33
N ASP A 154 2.46 -9.60 4.12
CA ASP A 154 2.91 -8.73 5.21
C ASP A 154 1.83 -7.73 5.65
N PHE A 155 1.01 -7.27 4.70
CA PHE A 155 -0.04 -6.28 4.97
C PHE A 155 -1.34 -6.59 4.23
N ILE A 156 -2.46 -6.32 4.91
CA ILE A 156 -3.71 -5.98 4.24
C ILE A 156 -3.77 -4.46 4.06
N LYS A 157 -4.05 -4.00 2.84
CA LYS A 157 -4.23 -2.58 2.51
C LYS A 157 -5.69 -2.32 2.21
N THR A 158 -6.25 -1.23 2.75
CA THR A 158 -7.67 -0.95 2.62
C THR A 158 -8.11 -0.64 1.19
N SER A 159 -7.38 0.24 0.50
CA SER A 159 -7.90 0.85 -0.72
C SER A 159 -6.82 1.22 -1.73
N THR A 160 -7.19 1.27 -3.01
CA THR A 160 -6.34 1.83 -4.09
C THR A 160 -6.35 3.36 -4.07
N GLY A 161 -7.45 3.96 -3.66
CA GLY A 161 -7.75 5.39 -3.82
C GLY A 161 -8.43 5.74 -5.15
N PHE A 162 -8.75 4.75 -5.99
CA PHE A 162 -9.41 4.90 -7.30
C PHE A 162 -10.80 4.25 -7.35
N GLY A 163 -11.18 3.48 -6.33
CA GLY A 163 -12.45 2.74 -6.28
C GLY A 163 -13.68 3.52 -5.82
N GLY A 164 -13.57 4.85 -5.67
CA GLY A 164 -14.70 5.69 -5.21
C GLY A 164 -14.83 5.79 -3.69
N GLY A 165 -14.09 4.97 -2.91
CA GLY A 165 -13.96 5.05 -1.47
C GLY A 165 -12.51 5.02 -1.03
N GLY A 166 -12.27 5.22 0.27
CA GLY A 166 -10.94 5.18 0.88
C GLY A 166 -10.95 4.47 2.23
N ALA A 167 -9.88 4.61 2.99
CA ALA A 167 -9.79 4.06 4.34
C ALA A 167 -10.88 4.65 5.24
N THR A 168 -11.54 3.79 6.02
CA THR A 168 -12.49 4.18 7.06
C THR A 168 -12.03 3.67 8.42
N GLU A 169 -12.41 4.39 9.48
CA GLU A 169 -12.12 3.95 10.86
C GLU A 169 -12.81 2.63 11.20
N GLU A 170 -13.98 2.42 10.60
CA GLU A 170 -14.74 1.18 10.75
C GLU A 170 -13.98 -0.01 10.18
N ASP A 171 -13.43 0.11 8.95
CA ASP A 171 -12.68 -0.96 8.30
C ASP A 171 -11.40 -1.29 9.06
N VAL A 172 -10.66 -0.25 9.47
CA VAL A 172 -9.43 -0.45 10.26
C VAL A 172 -9.73 -1.12 11.60
N SER A 173 -10.79 -0.68 12.29
CA SER A 173 -11.22 -1.27 13.55
C SER A 173 -11.68 -2.72 13.37
N LEU A 174 -12.39 -3.02 12.27
CA LEU A 174 -12.78 -4.37 11.90
C LEU A 174 -11.56 -5.25 11.68
N PHE A 175 -10.61 -4.81 10.86
CA PHE A 175 -9.39 -5.56 10.60
C PHE A 175 -8.57 -5.76 11.88
N LYS A 176 -8.39 -4.71 12.68
CA LYS A 176 -7.65 -4.80 13.94
C LYS A 176 -8.22 -5.84 14.91
N ARG A 177 -9.56 -5.93 14.96
CA ARG A 177 -10.25 -6.88 15.83
C ARG A 177 -10.05 -8.34 15.45
N TYR A 178 -9.88 -8.64 14.17
CA TYR A 178 -9.78 -10.00 13.62
C TYR A 178 -8.43 -10.27 12.93
N LEU A 179 -7.43 -9.43 13.19
CA LEU A 179 -6.14 -9.48 12.51
C LEU A 179 -5.42 -10.79 12.80
N PRO A 180 -5.07 -11.59 11.78
CA PRO A 180 -4.20 -12.75 11.97
C PRO A 180 -2.81 -12.36 12.48
N ASP A 181 -2.18 -13.27 13.23
CA ASP A 181 -0.82 -13.08 13.70
C ASP A 181 0.16 -12.86 12.53
N GLY A 182 1.04 -11.87 12.67
CA GLY A 182 2.04 -11.52 11.66
C GLY A 182 1.55 -10.57 10.57
N LEU A 183 0.24 -10.50 10.29
CA LEU A 183 -0.32 -9.56 9.31
C LEU A 183 -0.41 -8.15 9.91
N LYS A 184 -0.11 -7.13 9.09
CA LYS A 184 -0.19 -5.71 9.43
C LYS A 184 -1.27 -5.00 8.62
N ILE A 185 -1.65 -3.79 9.04
CA ILE A 185 -2.68 -2.99 8.37
C ILE A 185 -2.05 -1.76 7.74
N LYS A 186 -2.33 -1.54 6.43
CA LYS A 186 -2.05 -0.29 5.72
C LYS A 186 -3.36 0.42 5.41
N ALA A 187 -3.56 1.62 5.94
CA ALA A 187 -4.69 2.49 5.58
C ALA A 187 -4.29 3.40 4.42
N SER A 188 -5.12 3.48 3.37
CA SER A 188 -4.88 4.32 2.21
C SER A 188 -6.16 4.74 1.51
N GLY A 189 -6.06 5.78 0.66
CA GLY A 189 -7.21 6.38 -0.01
C GLY A 189 -7.91 7.43 0.86
N GLY A 190 -7.95 8.67 0.37
CA GLY A 190 -8.65 9.78 1.04
C GLY A 190 -7.91 10.42 2.21
N ILE A 191 -6.71 9.96 2.58
CA ILE A 191 -5.91 10.51 3.69
C ILE A 191 -5.14 11.74 3.18
N LYS A 192 -5.51 12.93 3.66
CA LYS A 192 -5.00 14.21 3.17
C LYS A 192 -4.28 15.04 4.23
N THR A 193 -4.47 14.75 5.51
CA THR A 193 -3.88 15.52 6.61
C THR A 193 -3.14 14.61 7.59
N PHE A 194 -2.20 15.20 8.34
CA PHE A 194 -1.47 14.49 9.37
C PHE A 194 -2.38 13.98 10.50
N GLU A 195 -3.43 14.74 10.84
CA GLU A 195 -4.41 14.36 11.86
C GLU A 195 -5.17 13.09 11.44
N GLN A 196 -5.60 13.02 10.17
CA GLN A 196 -6.24 11.81 9.63
C GLN A 196 -5.28 10.61 9.67
N ALA A 197 -4.04 10.79 9.24
CA ALA A 197 -3.04 9.74 9.25
C ALA A 197 -2.72 9.27 10.68
N ALA A 198 -2.53 10.20 11.61
CA ALA A 198 -2.28 9.91 13.02
C ALA A 198 -3.44 9.13 13.65
N LYS A 199 -4.69 9.48 13.32
CA LYS A 199 -5.88 8.77 13.80
C LYS A 199 -5.90 7.30 13.36
N PHE A 200 -5.55 6.99 12.11
CA PHE A 200 -5.43 5.61 11.65
C PHE A 200 -4.29 4.86 12.36
N LEU A 201 -3.16 5.50 12.62
CA LEU A 201 -2.07 4.89 13.39
C LEU A 201 -2.50 4.57 14.82
N LEU A 202 -3.27 5.46 15.48
CA LEU A 202 -3.83 5.21 16.81
C LEU A 202 -4.85 4.08 16.83
N LEU A 203 -5.61 3.88 15.76
CA LEU A 203 -6.50 2.74 15.57
C LEU A 203 -5.78 1.41 15.35
N GLY A 204 -4.45 1.45 15.19
CA GLY A 204 -3.61 0.27 15.07
C GLY A 204 -3.16 -0.07 13.66
N CYS A 205 -3.20 0.90 12.73
CA CYS A 205 -2.49 0.73 11.46
C CYS A 205 -0.98 0.79 11.66
N ASP A 206 -0.26 0.00 10.89
CA ASP A 206 1.21 -0.03 10.88
C ASP A 206 1.78 0.85 9.78
N ARG A 207 0.99 1.16 8.74
CA ARG A 207 1.40 1.91 7.56
C ARG A 207 0.26 2.80 7.04
N ILE A 208 0.63 3.93 6.46
CA ILE A 208 -0.28 4.88 5.79
C ILE A 208 0.12 4.99 4.32
N GLY A 209 -0.84 5.01 3.41
CA GLY A 209 -0.64 5.37 2.01
C GLY A 209 -1.23 6.74 1.73
N ALA A 210 -0.41 7.73 1.38
CA ALA A 210 -0.86 9.09 1.10
C ALA A 210 0.00 9.80 0.07
N SER A 211 -0.62 10.64 -0.77
CA SER A 211 0.04 11.43 -1.83
C SER A 211 0.28 12.89 -1.45
N GLY A 212 -0.33 13.39 -0.37
CA GLY A 212 -0.36 14.82 -0.07
C GLY A 212 0.18 15.22 1.29
N LEU A 213 0.79 14.29 2.05
CA LEU A 213 1.35 14.62 3.37
C LEU A 213 2.73 15.26 3.30
N LEU A 214 3.51 14.98 2.25
CA LEU A 214 4.87 15.48 2.09
C LEU A 214 4.95 16.46 0.92
N GLY A 215 5.65 17.56 1.15
CA GLY A 215 5.99 18.58 0.17
C GLY A 215 7.34 19.22 0.52
N ASN A 216 7.86 20.09 -0.35
CA ASN A 216 9.13 20.79 -0.14
C ASN A 216 9.11 21.73 1.05
N ASP A 217 7.95 22.17 1.48
CA ASP A 217 7.64 23.11 2.56
C ASP A 217 7.28 22.43 3.89
N PHE A 218 7.56 21.12 4.01
CA PHE A 218 7.28 20.38 5.24
C PHE A 218 7.99 21.01 6.46
N ILE A 219 7.21 21.25 7.53
CA ILE A 219 7.68 21.75 8.82
C ILE A 219 7.32 20.70 9.89
N GLU A 220 8.33 20.34 10.71
CA GLU A 220 8.12 19.43 11.85
C GLU A 220 7.29 20.13 12.93
N GLU A 221 6.18 19.49 13.29
CA GLU A 221 5.25 19.96 14.33
C GLU A 221 4.65 18.78 15.08
N GLU A 222 4.10 19.04 16.25
CA GLU A 222 3.27 18.10 16.98
C GLU A 222 1.81 18.15 16.48
N ILE A 223 1.26 16.97 16.23
CA ILE A 223 -0.14 16.80 15.84
C ILE A 223 -0.95 16.69 17.12
N LYS A 224 -1.89 17.60 17.33
CA LYS A 224 -2.86 17.51 18.41
C LYS A 224 -4.01 16.59 17.96
N ILE A 225 -4.20 15.47 18.66
CA ILE A 225 -5.20 14.44 18.34
C ILE A 225 -6.24 14.40 19.45
#